data_a449235f0ba55341c29e8be3bbcbf005
#
_entry.id   a449235f0ba55341c29e8be3bbcbf005
#
_cell.length_a   1.000
_cell.length_b   1.000
_cell.length_c   1.000
_cell.angle_alpha   90.00
_cell.angle_beta   90.00
_cell.angle_gamma   90.00
#
_symmetry.space_group_name_H-M   'P 1'
#
loop_
_entity.id
_entity.type
_entity.pdbx_description
1 polymer ?
#
loop_
_entity_poly.entity_id
_entity_poly.type
_entity_poly.pdbx_seq_one_letter_code
_entity_poly.pdbx_strand_id
1 'polypeptide(L)'
;MKRFLNSVLCMCIAVFCTHAQKKNVTSVLEVMDITTGQRSVVKEFPFLIEAPNWTPDGNWLVYNSGGKLYKLSPESPGEPQLINSDYATRCNNDHVISADGKQIAISNGTKEDGKSRVYTLPFEGGVPRLITTLGPSYL
;
A
#
# COMPACT_ATOMS: atom_id res chain seq x y z
N MET A 1 44.37 62.53 -7.29
CA MET A 1 43.05 62.03 -6.77
C MET A 1 42.59 60.88 -7.63
N LYS A 2 42.72 59.62 -7.16
CA LYS A 2 42.32 58.41 -7.88
C LYS A 2 41.00 57.96 -7.24
N ARG A 3 39.88 57.96 -8.01
CA ARG A 3 38.59 57.43 -7.61
C ARG A 3 38.58 55.93 -7.82
N PHE A 4 38.44 55.15 -6.74
CA PHE A 4 38.15 53.72 -6.80
C PHE A 4 36.63 53.52 -7.00
N LEU A 5 36.29 52.87 -8.11
CA LEU A 5 34.93 52.49 -8.43
C LEU A 5 34.71 51.06 -7.89
N ASN A 6 34.03 50.92 -6.77
CA ASN A 6 33.62 49.63 -6.23
C ASN A 6 32.42 49.13 -7.02
N SER A 7 32.66 48.09 -7.84
CA SER A 7 31.60 47.37 -8.53
C SER A 7 31.08 46.28 -7.61
N VAL A 8 29.85 46.46 -7.04
CA VAL A 8 29.17 45.42 -6.28
C VAL A 8 28.47 44.53 -7.27
N LEU A 9 29.00 43.31 -7.47
CA LEU A 9 28.40 42.25 -8.26
C LEU A 9 27.27 41.59 -7.43
N CYS A 10 26.02 41.98 -7.72
CA CYS A 10 24.85 41.35 -7.12
C CYS A 10 24.61 39.97 -7.77
N MET A 11 25.01 38.90 -7.08
CA MET A 11 24.81 37.52 -7.53
C MET A 11 23.40 37.08 -7.18
N CYS A 12 22.46 37.20 -8.13
CA CYS A 12 21.11 36.65 -7.99
C CYS A 12 21.15 35.12 -8.04
N ILE A 13 21.06 34.46 -6.88
CA ILE A 13 20.87 33.02 -6.78
C ILE A 13 19.41 32.73 -7.13
N ALA A 14 19.15 32.27 -8.35
CA ALA A 14 17.87 31.74 -8.76
C ALA A 14 17.67 30.37 -8.07
N VAL A 15 16.85 30.35 -7.02
CA VAL A 15 16.41 29.11 -6.39
C VAL A 15 15.41 28.44 -7.34
N PHE A 16 15.84 27.47 -8.10
CA PHE A 16 14.94 26.58 -8.84
C PHE A 16 14.23 25.68 -7.87
N CYS A 17 12.99 26.05 -7.46
CA CYS A 17 12.06 25.11 -6.83
C CYS A 17 11.69 24.03 -7.85
N THR A 18 12.39 22.92 -7.82
CA THR A 18 11.94 21.71 -8.53
C THR A 18 10.70 21.18 -7.84
N HIS A 19 9.54 21.53 -8.36
CA HIS A 19 8.29 20.86 -7.97
C HIS A 19 8.39 19.41 -8.46
N ALA A 20 8.58 18.47 -7.53
CA ALA A 20 8.46 17.06 -7.83
C ALA A 20 7.01 16.83 -8.32
N GLN A 21 6.87 16.57 -9.61
CA GLN A 21 5.59 16.30 -10.23
C GLN A 21 5.05 15.01 -9.62
N LYS A 22 3.97 15.10 -8.85
CA LYS A 22 3.31 13.94 -8.25
C LYS A 22 2.87 13.03 -9.39
N LYS A 23 3.56 11.91 -9.56
CA LYS A 23 3.25 10.94 -10.60
C LYS A 23 1.85 10.39 -10.33
N ASN A 24 0.90 10.67 -11.21
CA ASN A 24 -0.43 10.05 -11.14
C ASN A 24 -0.25 8.56 -11.41
N VAL A 25 -0.55 7.74 -10.41
CA VAL A 25 -0.53 6.28 -10.51
C VAL A 25 -1.94 5.82 -10.74
N THR A 26 -2.12 5.00 -11.78
CA THR A 26 -3.35 4.21 -12.00
C THR A 26 -2.98 2.75 -11.86
N SER A 27 -3.76 1.99 -11.09
CA SER A 27 -3.61 0.55 -10.96
C SER A 27 -4.79 -0.14 -11.63
N VAL A 28 -4.50 -1.20 -12.39
CA VAL A 28 -5.51 -2.05 -13.01
C VAL A 28 -5.45 -3.42 -12.36
N LEU A 29 -6.54 -3.82 -11.71
CA LEU A 29 -6.69 -5.15 -11.13
C LEU A 29 -7.28 -6.07 -12.21
N GLU A 30 -6.51 -7.09 -12.57
CA GLU A 30 -6.90 -8.08 -13.59
C GLU A 30 -6.89 -9.49 -13.02
N VAL A 31 -7.73 -10.35 -13.57
CA VAL A 31 -7.71 -11.79 -13.37
C VAL A 31 -7.37 -12.45 -14.70
N MET A 32 -6.50 -13.43 -14.67
CA MET A 32 -6.13 -14.22 -15.84
C MET A 32 -6.54 -15.68 -15.66
N ASP A 33 -7.25 -16.22 -16.63
CA ASP A 33 -7.46 -17.65 -16.76
C ASP A 33 -6.16 -18.32 -17.19
N ILE A 34 -5.59 -19.16 -16.32
CA ILE A 34 -4.29 -19.80 -16.56
C ILE A 34 -4.34 -20.87 -17.66
N THR A 35 -5.54 -21.36 -18.01
CA THR A 35 -5.72 -22.39 -19.06
C THR A 35 -5.75 -21.75 -20.44
N THR A 36 -6.45 -20.62 -20.58
CA THR A 36 -6.64 -19.94 -21.85
C THR A 36 -5.72 -18.74 -22.05
N GLY A 37 -5.13 -18.20 -20.97
CA GLY A 37 -4.37 -16.95 -20.96
C GLY A 37 -5.23 -15.70 -21.10
N GLN A 38 -6.56 -15.85 -21.11
CA GLN A 38 -7.48 -14.72 -21.21
C GLN A 38 -7.43 -13.87 -19.94
N ARG A 39 -7.33 -12.55 -20.12
CA ARG A 39 -7.37 -11.55 -19.04
C ARG A 39 -8.70 -10.84 -19.01
N SER A 40 -9.17 -10.55 -17.80
CA SER A 40 -10.37 -9.76 -17.55
C SER A 40 -10.06 -8.69 -16.50
N VAL A 41 -10.37 -7.44 -16.83
CA VAL A 41 -10.24 -6.32 -15.91
C VAL A 41 -11.34 -6.43 -14.85
N VAL A 42 -10.95 -6.49 -13.59
CA VAL A 42 -11.87 -6.48 -12.45
C VAL A 42 -12.22 -5.04 -12.08
N LYS A 43 -11.19 -4.19 -11.87
CA LYS A 43 -11.40 -2.79 -11.50
C LYS A 43 -10.15 -1.94 -11.79
N GLU A 44 -10.36 -0.68 -12.14
CA GLU A 44 -9.31 0.34 -12.23
C GLU A 44 -9.37 1.26 -11.00
N PHE A 45 -8.19 1.70 -10.53
CA PHE A 45 -8.04 2.58 -9.38
C PHE A 45 -7.19 3.79 -9.75
N PRO A 46 -7.58 5.02 -9.39
CA PRO A 46 -6.78 6.23 -9.61
C PRO A 46 -5.63 6.39 -8.59
N PHE A 47 -5.19 5.28 -7.97
CA PHE A 47 -4.15 5.22 -6.95
C PHE A 47 -3.47 3.85 -6.93
N LEU A 48 -2.38 3.73 -6.18
CA LEU A 48 -1.64 2.47 -6.05
C LEU A 48 -2.42 1.47 -5.20
N ILE A 49 -2.58 0.26 -5.74
CA ILE A 49 -2.90 -0.96 -5.00
C ILE A 49 -1.78 -1.96 -5.14
N GLU A 50 -1.59 -2.84 -4.16
CA GLU A 50 -0.48 -3.78 -4.10
C GLU A 50 -0.93 -5.15 -3.61
N ALA A 51 -0.22 -6.19 -4.06
CA ALA A 51 -0.31 -7.57 -3.59
C ALA A 51 -1.74 -8.15 -3.54
N PRO A 52 -2.50 -8.17 -4.65
CA PRO A 52 -3.82 -8.78 -4.64
C PRO A 52 -3.72 -10.30 -4.37
N ASN A 53 -4.51 -10.77 -3.42
CA ASN A 53 -4.61 -12.18 -3.02
C ASN A 53 -6.04 -12.67 -3.07
N TRP A 54 -6.24 -13.89 -3.54
CA TRP A 54 -7.54 -14.56 -3.49
C TRP A 54 -7.85 -15.10 -2.09
N THR A 55 -9.12 -15.01 -1.67
CA THR A 55 -9.59 -15.86 -0.58
C THR A 55 -9.68 -17.31 -1.04
N PRO A 56 -9.49 -18.30 -0.13
CA PRO A 56 -9.54 -19.73 -0.50
C PRO A 56 -10.86 -20.18 -1.13
N ASP A 57 -11.95 -19.50 -0.82
CA ASP A 57 -13.28 -19.76 -1.40
C ASP A 57 -13.52 -19.08 -2.76
N GLY A 58 -12.56 -18.25 -3.21
CA GLY A 58 -12.64 -17.51 -4.48
C GLY A 58 -13.61 -16.33 -4.49
N ASN A 59 -14.24 -15.97 -3.38
CA ASN A 59 -15.26 -14.93 -3.33
C ASN A 59 -14.70 -13.51 -3.29
N TRP A 60 -13.45 -13.35 -2.82
CA TRP A 60 -12.84 -12.04 -2.60
C TRP A 60 -11.41 -11.98 -3.13
N LEU A 61 -11.07 -10.80 -3.63
CA LEU A 61 -9.69 -10.34 -3.81
C LEU A 61 -9.37 -9.35 -2.69
N VAL A 62 -8.29 -9.61 -1.95
CA VAL A 62 -7.77 -8.74 -0.89
C VAL A 62 -6.52 -8.05 -1.40
N TYR A 63 -6.38 -6.77 -1.16
CA TYR A 63 -5.21 -5.98 -1.56
C TYR A 63 -4.86 -4.90 -0.54
N ASN A 64 -3.63 -4.42 -0.60
CA ASN A 64 -3.14 -3.30 0.18
C ASN A 64 -3.26 -1.98 -0.61
N SER A 65 -3.60 -0.90 0.08
CA SER A 65 -3.47 0.47 -0.44
C SER A 65 -3.34 1.47 0.71
N GLY A 66 -2.32 2.33 0.63
CA GLY A 66 -2.09 3.37 1.61
C GLY A 66 -1.93 2.86 3.05
N GLY A 67 -1.34 1.68 3.23
CA GLY A 67 -1.12 1.05 4.52
C GLY A 67 -2.34 0.35 5.13
N LYS A 68 -3.42 0.19 4.37
CA LYS A 68 -4.66 -0.46 4.79
C LYS A 68 -5.00 -1.62 3.87
N LEU A 69 -5.82 -2.53 4.35
CA LEU A 69 -6.31 -3.68 3.60
C LEU A 69 -7.75 -3.45 3.13
N TYR A 70 -8.02 -3.88 1.91
CA TYR A 70 -9.34 -3.81 1.28
C TYR A 70 -9.68 -5.14 0.65
N LYS A 71 -10.98 -5.43 0.55
CA LYS A 71 -11.50 -6.58 -0.20
C LYS A 71 -12.55 -6.13 -1.21
N LEU A 72 -12.65 -6.82 -2.33
CA LEU A 72 -13.73 -6.66 -3.31
C LEU A 72 -14.06 -8.01 -3.96
N SER A 73 -15.32 -8.17 -4.39
CA SER A 73 -15.73 -9.35 -5.15
C SER A 73 -15.31 -9.20 -6.61
N PRO A 74 -14.58 -10.16 -7.20
CA PRO A 74 -14.19 -10.09 -8.60
C PRO A 74 -15.36 -10.24 -9.56
N GLU A 75 -16.43 -10.97 -9.18
CA GLU A 75 -17.61 -11.18 -10.01
C GLU A 75 -18.56 -9.98 -10.02
N SER A 76 -18.58 -9.20 -8.95
CA SER A 76 -19.40 -8.00 -8.82
C SER A 76 -18.59 -6.88 -8.16
N PRO A 77 -17.63 -6.30 -8.88
CA PRO A 77 -16.66 -5.35 -8.32
C PRO A 77 -17.31 -3.98 -8.07
N GLY A 78 -18.05 -3.89 -6.97
CA GLY A 78 -18.58 -2.63 -6.44
C GLY A 78 -17.50 -1.78 -5.79
N GLU A 79 -17.88 -0.99 -4.76
CA GLU A 79 -16.91 -0.24 -3.97
C GLU A 79 -16.13 -1.19 -3.05
N PRO A 80 -14.79 -1.04 -2.99
CA PRO A 80 -13.97 -1.86 -2.10
C PRO A 80 -14.35 -1.70 -0.64
N GLN A 81 -14.38 -2.80 0.09
CA GLN A 81 -14.67 -2.83 1.51
C GLN A 81 -13.38 -2.78 2.32
N LEU A 82 -13.28 -1.85 3.26
CA LEU A 82 -12.17 -1.79 4.20
C LEU A 82 -12.21 -3.00 5.15
N ILE A 83 -11.10 -3.74 5.24
CA ILE A 83 -10.87 -4.67 6.34
C ILE A 83 -10.28 -3.86 7.48
N ASN A 84 -11.09 -3.57 8.49
CA ASN A 84 -10.66 -2.74 9.62
C ASN A 84 -9.60 -3.48 10.45
N SER A 85 -8.37 -2.99 10.42
CA SER A 85 -7.24 -3.51 11.18
C SER A 85 -6.89 -2.65 12.41
N ASP A 86 -7.85 -1.89 12.92
CA ASP A 86 -7.70 -1.05 14.11
C ASP A 86 -6.45 -0.15 14.03
N TYR A 87 -5.48 -0.30 14.94
CA TYR A 87 -4.25 0.48 14.99
C TYR A 87 -3.22 0.11 13.90
N ALA A 88 -3.34 -1.05 13.25
CA ALA A 88 -2.40 -1.49 12.20
C ALA A 88 -2.75 -0.84 10.85
N THR A 89 -2.37 0.42 10.69
CA THR A 89 -2.66 1.25 9.51
C THR A 89 -1.41 1.59 8.70
N ARG A 90 -0.32 0.87 8.93
CA ARG A 90 0.96 1.01 8.24
C ARG A 90 1.41 -0.33 7.67
N CYS A 91 0.44 -1.10 7.16
CA CYS A 91 0.69 -2.36 6.49
C CYS A 91 1.49 -2.11 5.22
N ASN A 92 2.49 -2.95 4.98
CA ASN A 92 3.13 -3.03 3.68
C ASN A 92 2.34 -3.99 2.76
N ASN A 93 2.93 -4.38 1.64
CA ASN A 93 2.31 -5.30 0.69
C ASN A 93 2.37 -6.79 1.13
N ASP A 94 2.96 -7.10 2.29
CA ASP A 94 3.00 -8.48 2.81
C ASP A 94 1.74 -8.79 3.61
N HIS A 95 0.85 -9.56 3.03
CA HIS A 95 -0.30 -10.11 3.72
C HIS A 95 -0.67 -11.47 3.13
N VAL A 96 -1.18 -12.37 3.97
CA VAL A 96 -1.61 -13.71 3.55
C VAL A 96 -2.89 -14.11 4.30
N ILE A 97 -3.79 -14.77 3.58
CA ILE A 97 -5.04 -15.28 4.12
C ILE A 97 -4.82 -16.72 4.56
N SER A 98 -5.33 -17.10 5.74
CA SER A 98 -5.27 -18.47 6.23
C SER A 98 -6.02 -19.43 5.31
N ALA A 99 -5.62 -20.70 5.28
CA ALA A 99 -6.22 -21.71 4.41
C ALA A 99 -7.72 -21.93 4.66
N ASP A 100 -8.20 -21.63 5.87
CA ASP A 100 -9.62 -21.67 6.22
C ASP A 100 -10.39 -20.36 5.93
N GLY A 101 -9.68 -19.36 5.39
CA GLY A 101 -10.24 -18.04 5.06
C GLY A 101 -10.63 -17.16 6.25
N LYS A 102 -10.33 -17.57 7.48
CA LYS A 102 -10.85 -16.89 8.68
C LYS A 102 -9.94 -15.82 9.25
N GLN A 103 -8.65 -15.86 8.91
CA GLN A 103 -7.65 -14.92 9.41
C GLN A 103 -6.79 -14.34 8.29
N ILE A 104 -6.20 -13.18 8.56
CA ILE A 104 -5.17 -12.57 7.72
C ILE A 104 -3.95 -12.37 8.60
N ALA A 105 -2.77 -12.77 8.11
CA ALA A 105 -1.50 -12.29 8.64
C ALA A 105 -1.04 -11.08 7.84
N ILE A 106 -0.45 -10.12 8.51
CA ILE A 106 0.00 -8.83 7.94
C ILE A 106 1.37 -8.47 8.49
N SER A 107 2.16 -7.78 7.68
CA SER A 107 3.33 -7.05 8.14
C SER A 107 2.97 -5.58 8.30
N ASN A 108 3.10 -5.03 9.52
CA ASN A 108 2.74 -3.65 9.84
C ASN A 108 3.86 -2.92 10.57
N GLY A 109 4.18 -1.71 10.13
CA GLY A 109 5.17 -0.84 10.78
C GLY A 109 4.66 -0.31 12.12
N THR A 110 5.44 -0.51 13.19
CA THR A 110 5.08 -0.02 14.53
C THR A 110 5.28 1.49 14.64
N LYS A 111 4.63 2.11 15.62
CA LYS A 111 4.82 3.54 15.93
C LYS A 111 6.07 3.78 16.77
N GLU A 112 6.51 2.78 17.54
CA GLU A 112 7.59 2.90 18.51
C GLU A 112 8.95 3.06 17.82
N ASP A 113 9.25 2.22 16.84
CA ASP A 113 10.56 2.19 16.17
C ASP A 113 10.47 2.20 14.63
N GLY A 114 9.27 2.24 14.08
CA GLY A 114 9.01 2.22 12.63
C GLY A 114 9.29 0.88 11.95
N LYS A 115 9.78 -0.11 12.68
CA LYS A 115 10.10 -1.42 12.12
C LYS A 115 8.85 -2.25 11.92
N SER A 116 8.86 -3.09 10.89
CA SER A 116 7.76 -4.00 10.62
C SER A 116 7.74 -5.16 11.62
N ARG A 117 6.54 -5.60 11.96
CA ARG A 117 6.26 -6.82 12.73
C ARG A 117 5.08 -7.56 12.13
N VAL A 118 5.03 -8.85 12.36
CA VAL A 118 3.94 -9.70 11.91
C VAL A 118 2.81 -9.71 12.93
N TYR A 119 1.60 -9.54 12.43
CA TYR A 119 0.36 -9.60 13.20
C TYR A 119 -0.64 -10.53 12.53
N THR A 120 -1.60 -11.03 13.27
CA THR A 120 -2.79 -11.72 12.74
C THR A 120 -4.05 -11.02 13.21
N LEU A 121 -5.09 -11.03 12.37
CA LEU A 121 -6.42 -10.53 12.69
C LEU A 121 -7.50 -11.35 11.98
N PRO A 122 -8.78 -11.31 12.47
CA PRO A 122 -9.89 -11.94 11.76
C PRO A 122 -10.04 -11.37 10.33
N PHE A 123 -10.46 -12.19 9.38
CA PHE A 123 -10.73 -11.76 8.00
C PHE A 123 -11.75 -10.62 7.91
N GLU A 124 -12.74 -10.62 8.77
CA GLU A 124 -13.77 -9.57 8.82
C GLU A 124 -13.30 -8.27 9.51
N GLY A 125 -12.04 -8.26 9.95
CA GLY A 125 -11.44 -7.14 10.67
C GLY A 125 -11.47 -7.33 12.19
N GLY A 126 -10.77 -6.45 12.88
CA GLY A 126 -10.66 -6.46 14.35
C GLY A 126 -9.29 -5.99 14.82
N VAL A 127 -9.09 -6.10 16.13
CA VAL A 127 -7.81 -5.72 16.76
C VAL A 127 -6.73 -6.74 16.41
N PRO A 128 -5.61 -6.33 15.78
CA PRO A 128 -4.55 -7.24 15.41
C PRO A 128 -3.80 -7.79 16.63
N ARG A 129 -3.47 -9.07 16.58
CA ARG A 129 -2.62 -9.73 17.58
C ARG A 129 -1.18 -9.80 17.09
N LEU A 130 -0.25 -9.26 17.86
CA LEU A 130 1.19 -9.32 17.58
C LEU A 130 1.68 -10.78 17.62
N ILE A 131 2.44 -11.17 16.60
CA ILE A 131 3.05 -12.51 16.48
C ILE A 131 4.56 -12.44 16.72
N THR A 132 5.25 -11.47 16.11
CA THR A 132 6.70 -11.32 16.26
C THR A 132 7.04 -10.13 17.13
N THR A 133 7.88 -10.31 18.15
CA THR A 133 8.30 -9.24 19.06
C THR A 133 9.55 -8.50 18.59
N LEU A 134 10.40 -9.16 17.80
CA LEU A 134 11.60 -8.57 17.21
C LEU A 134 11.30 -8.00 15.84
N GLY A 135 11.85 -6.85 15.53
CA GLY A 135 11.74 -6.20 14.22
C GLY A 135 13.12 -5.89 13.61
N PRO A 136 13.19 -5.80 12.26
CA PRO A 136 12.07 -6.02 11.35
C PRO A 136 11.71 -7.50 11.18
N SER A 137 10.41 -7.79 11.03
CA SER A 137 9.88 -9.11 10.68
C SER A 137 8.85 -8.94 9.57
N TYR A 138 8.85 -9.86 8.63
CA TYR A 138 7.98 -9.87 7.44
C TYR A 138 7.38 -11.26 7.25
N LEU A 139 6.31 -11.36 6.44
CA LEU A 139 5.70 -12.63 6.03
C LEU A 139 6.49 -13.29 4.92
#